data_8e8f90c84f75b0f9eb4bcd9e31a93c10
#
_entry.id   8e8f90c84f75b0f9eb4bcd9e31a93c10
#
_cell.length_a   1.000
_cell.length_b   1.000
_cell.length_c   1.000
_cell.angle_alpha   90.00
_cell.angle_beta   90.00
_cell.angle_gamma   90.00
#
_symmetry.space_group_name_H-M   'P 1'
#
loop_
_entity.id
_entity.type
_entity.pdbx_description
1 polymer ?
#
loop_
_entity_poly.entity_id
_entity_poly.type
_entity_poly.pdbx_seq_one_letter_code
_entity_poly.pdbx_strand_id
1 'polypeptide(L)'
;LADETAKAMKQIDPSIELVLCGSSNTGMPTFPEWENTALSWAYDSVDYISLHQYYGNRFNDTANFLAQSDDMDHFIRTVIATCDFVKAKKRAKKNINLSFDEWNVWFHADASDADTMKNRPWQIAPHLLEDHYDFEDALLVGLMLITLMKHSDRVKMACMAQLVNVIAPIMTEENGPAWCQTIYYPLLHASKYGRGIALQPVLTSTKHDTIDFTDVTDVESIAVWNDEKDEVTVFAVNRSLTDDIVLDLDLRSFGDYRLAEHIVLENPDMKAVNTAEHSAVTPKLHTDRTEKDGNLYKANLTKTSWNVLRFVK
;
A
#
# COMPACT_ATOMS: atom_id res chain seq x y z
N LEU A 1 -21.70 22.64 -5.41
CA LEU A 1 -21.22 22.93 -4.04
C LEU A 1 -19.68 22.93 -4.01
N ALA A 2 -18.98 21.85 -4.36
CA ALA A 2 -17.51 21.71 -4.24
C ALA A 2 -16.73 22.88 -4.88
N ASP A 3 -17.06 23.26 -6.11
CA ASP A 3 -16.41 24.36 -6.81
C ASP A 3 -16.56 25.72 -6.08
N GLU A 4 -17.76 26.05 -5.63
CA GLU A 4 -18.00 27.31 -4.89
C GLU A 4 -17.36 27.28 -3.49
N THR A 5 -17.33 26.12 -2.83
CA THR A 5 -16.62 25.94 -1.55
C THR A 5 -15.12 26.14 -1.74
N ALA A 6 -14.55 25.52 -2.77
CA ALA A 6 -13.11 25.66 -3.09
C ALA A 6 -12.71 27.13 -3.35
N LYS A 7 -13.54 27.86 -4.13
CA LYS A 7 -13.33 29.31 -4.36
C LYS A 7 -13.37 30.10 -3.06
N ALA A 8 -14.36 29.84 -2.20
CA ALA A 8 -14.47 30.53 -0.91
C ALA A 8 -13.28 30.25 0.01
N MET A 9 -12.81 28.99 0.09
CA MET A 9 -11.64 28.61 0.89
C MET A 9 -10.37 29.32 0.38
N LYS A 10 -10.15 29.35 -0.94
CA LYS A 10 -8.98 30.04 -1.53
C LYS A 10 -9.05 31.56 -1.46
N GLN A 11 -10.20 32.17 -1.20
CA GLN A 11 -10.31 33.59 -0.87
C GLN A 11 -9.74 33.91 0.53
N ILE A 12 -9.83 32.96 1.45
CA ILE A 12 -9.30 33.13 2.82
C ILE A 12 -7.79 32.82 2.82
N ASP A 13 -7.40 31.71 2.19
CA ASP A 13 -5.99 31.32 2.06
C ASP A 13 -5.74 30.77 0.63
N PRO A 14 -5.11 31.56 -0.24
CA PRO A 14 -4.84 31.15 -1.62
C PRO A 14 -3.73 30.10 -1.73
N SER A 15 -2.98 29.81 -0.67
CA SER A 15 -1.86 28.87 -0.66
C SER A 15 -2.28 27.41 -0.47
N ILE A 16 -3.49 27.15 0.02
CA ILE A 16 -3.97 25.79 0.27
C ILE A 16 -4.17 25.01 -1.02
N GLU A 17 -3.84 23.73 -0.99
CA GLU A 17 -4.22 22.78 -2.03
C GLU A 17 -5.50 22.04 -1.59
N LEU A 18 -6.37 21.74 -2.54
CA LEU A 18 -7.70 21.22 -2.28
C LEU A 18 -7.89 19.82 -2.87
N VAL A 19 -8.45 18.94 -2.05
CA VAL A 19 -8.82 17.58 -2.43
C VAL A 19 -10.32 17.51 -2.69
N LEU A 20 -10.71 17.08 -3.90
CA LEU A 20 -12.10 16.80 -4.26
C LEU A 20 -12.48 15.41 -3.76
N CYS A 21 -13.66 15.27 -3.16
CA CYS A 21 -14.17 13.97 -2.77
C CYS A 21 -14.37 13.06 -3.98
N GLY A 22 -13.70 11.90 -3.99
CA GLY A 22 -13.87 10.82 -4.96
C GLY A 22 -14.65 9.63 -4.38
N SER A 23 -14.64 8.52 -5.09
CA SER A 23 -15.32 7.29 -4.67
C SER A 23 -14.57 6.59 -3.54
N SER A 24 -15.32 6.00 -2.61
CA SER A 24 -14.77 5.27 -1.47
C SER A 24 -14.39 3.81 -1.80
N ASN A 25 -14.67 3.32 -2.99
CA ASN A 25 -14.18 2.06 -3.57
C ASN A 25 -14.69 1.88 -5.00
N THR A 26 -14.16 0.89 -5.71
CA THR A 26 -14.55 0.55 -7.09
C THR A 26 -15.97 0.01 -7.20
N GLY A 27 -16.53 -0.55 -6.13
CA GLY A 27 -17.89 -1.10 -6.07
C GLY A 27 -19.01 -0.07 -5.90
N MET A 28 -18.68 1.23 -5.79
CA MET A 28 -19.71 2.28 -5.71
C MET A 28 -20.53 2.33 -6.99
N PRO A 29 -21.88 2.36 -6.90
CA PRO A 29 -22.75 2.35 -8.10
C PRO A 29 -22.52 3.52 -9.05
N THR A 30 -21.90 4.59 -8.58
CA THR A 30 -21.59 5.80 -9.35
C THR A 30 -20.16 5.84 -9.86
N PHE A 31 -19.33 4.85 -9.55
CA PHE A 31 -17.94 4.78 -10.03
C PHE A 31 -17.90 4.33 -11.52
N PRO A 32 -17.07 4.94 -12.40
CA PRO A 32 -16.28 6.16 -12.20
C PRO A 32 -17.00 7.46 -12.67
N GLU A 33 -18.31 7.43 -12.87
CA GLU A 33 -19.09 8.59 -13.34
C GLU A 33 -19.10 9.74 -12.32
N TRP A 34 -18.99 9.40 -11.03
CA TRP A 34 -18.84 10.40 -9.96
C TRP A 34 -17.59 11.26 -10.18
N GLU A 35 -16.45 10.65 -10.43
CA GLU A 35 -15.17 11.32 -10.70
C GLU A 35 -15.28 12.23 -11.93
N ASN A 36 -15.84 11.70 -13.03
CA ASN A 36 -16.04 12.44 -14.26
C ASN A 36 -16.93 13.66 -14.03
N THR A 37 -18.07 13.48 -13.36
CA THR A 37 -19.04 14.55 -13.10
C THR A 37 -18.47 15.61 -12.17
N ALA A 38 -17.91 15.20 -11.02
CA ALA A 38 -17.36 16.10 -10.02
C ALA A 38 -16.19 16.93 -10.58
N LEU A 39 -15.27 16.28 -11.31
CA LEU A 39 -14.15 16.97 -11.95
C LEU A 39 -14.60 17.86 -13.10
N SER A 40 -15.65 17.51 -13.86
CA SER A 40 -16.18 18.37 -14.92
C SER A 40 -16.59 19.75 -14.40
N TRP A 41 -17.02 19.85 -13.14
CA TRP A 41 -17.39 21.10 -12.48
C TRP A 41 -16.25 21.77 -11.70
N ALA A 42 -15.46 20.99 -10.95
CA ALA A 42 -14.51 21.55 -9.98
C ALA A 42 -13.04 21.53 -10.43
N TYR A 43 -12.73 21.05 -11.65
CA TYR A 43 -11.36 20.83 -12.13
C TYR A 43 -10.42 22.02 -11.90
N ASP A 44 -10.92 23.24 -12.20
CA ASP A 44 -10.09 24.44 -12.12
C ASP A 44 -9.81 24.90 -10.68
N SER A 45 -10.65 24.46 -9.74
CA SER A 45 -10.64 24.91 -8.34
C SER A 45 -9.97 23.92 -7.38
N VAL A 46 -9.69 22.68 -7.79
CA VAL A 46 -9.10 21.62 -6.95
C VAL A 46 -7.77 21.12 -7.51
N ASP A 47 -6.96 20.51 -6.67
CA ASP A 47 -5.60 20.07 -7.00
C ASP A 47 -5.49 18.54 -7.01
N TYR A 48 -6.34 17.87 -6.22
CA TYR A 48 -6.39 16.41 -6.06
C TYR A 48 -7.82 15.91 -6.10
N ILE A 49 -7.95 14.58 -6.32
CA ILE A 49 -9.17 13.84 -6.04
C ILE A 49 -8.85 12.70 -5.07
N SER A 50 -9.75 12.45 -4.10
CA SER A 50 -9.55 11.39 -3.10
C SER A 50 -9.97 10.01 -3.60
N LEU A 51 -9.31 8.99 -3.06
CA LEU A 51 -9.64 7.57 -3.21
C LEU A 51 -9.58 6.91 -1.84
N HIS A 52 -10.52 5.98 -1.59
CA HIS A 52 -10.51 5.12 -0.41
C HIS A 52 -10.61 3.67 -0.83
N GLN A 53 -9.95 2.75 -0.12
CA GLN A 53 -10.12 1.33 -0.35
C GLN A 53 -9.70 0.52 0.88
N TYR A 54 -10.59 -0.40 1.29
CA TYR A 54 -10.32 -1.38 2.32
C TYR A 54 -10.50 -2.78 1.77
N TYR A 55 -9.59 -3.68 2.16
CA TYR A 55 -9.60 -5.08 1.73
C TYR A 55 -9.81 -6.00 2.93
N GLY A 56 -10.24 -7.25 2.66
CA GLY A 56 -10.41 -8.24 3.71
C GLY A 56 -10.54 -9.67 3.16
N ASN A 57 -9.95 -10.63 3.87
CA ASN A 57 -10.02 -12.05 3.53
C ASN A 57 -11.23 -12.74 4.18
N ARG A 58 -12.46 -12.28 3.84
CA ARG A 58 -13.71 -12.82 4.42
C ARG A 58 -14.02 -14.26 4.01
N PHE A 59 -13.37 -14.76 2.94
CA PHE A 59 -13.58 -16.13 2.43
C PHE A 59 -12.42 -17.08 2.78
N ASN A 60 -11.41 -16.59 3.52
CA ASN A 60 -10.22 -17.33 3.87
C ASN A 60 -9.50 -17.94 2.65
N ASP A 61 -9.40 -17.16 1.57
CA ASP A 61 -8.66 -17.48 0.35
C ASP A 61 -7.44 -16.54 0.25
N THR A 62 -6.31 -17.00 0.74
CA THR A 62 -5.07 -16.22 0.80
C THR A 62 -4.57 -15.82 -0.59
N ALA A 63 -4.69 -16.70 -1.60
CA ALA A 63 -4.23 -16.37 -2.96
C ALA A 63 -5.03 -15.21 -3.54
N ASN A 64 -6.36 -15.27 -3.44
CA ASN A 64 -7.25 -14.21 -3.91
C ASN A 64 -7.09 -12.93 -3.07
N PHE A 65 -6.85 -13.06 -1.77
CA PHE A 65 -6.61 -11.92 -0.88
C PHE A 65 -5.33 -11.16 -1.25
N LEU A 66 -4.22 -11.86 -1.50
CA LEU A 66 -2.97 -11.23 -1.90
C LEU A 66 -3.02 -10.63 -3.31
N ALA A 67 -3.97 -11.08 -4.16
CA ALA A 67 -4.21 -10.49 -5.47
C ALA A 67 -4.97 -9.16 -5.44
N GLN A 68 -5.56 -8.77 -4.30
CA GLN A 68 -6.36 -7.52 -4.19
C GLN A 68 -5.54 -6.24 -4.42
N SER A 69 -4.21 -6.29 -4.36
CA SER A 69 -3.35 -5.18 -4.81
C SER A 69 -3.52 -4.85 -6.30
N ASP A 70 -3.95 -5.82 -7.11
CA ASP A 70 -4.18 -5.62 -8.54
C ASP A 70 -5.51 -4.86 -8.77
N ASP A 71 -6.51 -5.02 -7.88
CA ASP A 71 -7.70 -4.14 -7.84
C ASP A 71 -7.32 -2.70 -7.48
N MET A 72 -6.41 -2.50 -6.49
CA MET A 72 -5.91 -1.18 -6.15
C MET A 72 -5.20 -0.50 -7.34
N ASP A 73 -4.37 -1.23 -8.09
CA ASP A 73 -3.73 -0.74 -9.31
C ASP A 73 -4.78 -0.32 -10.35
N HIS A 74 -5.77 -1.17 -10.59
CA HIS A 74 -6.86 -0.89 -11.51
C HIS A 74 -7.67 0.36 -11.09
N PHE A 75 -7.98 0.50 -9.81
CA PHE A 75 -8.68 1.67 -9.26
C PHE A 75 -7.90 2.96 -9.52
N ILE A 76 -6.63 3.00 -9.14
CA ILE A 76 -5.74 4.15 -9.37
C ILE A 76 -5.70 4.51 -10.87
N ARG A 77 -5.47 3.53 -11.74
CA ARG A 77 -5.39 3.75 -13.20
C ARG A 77 -6.70 4.27 -13.78
N THR A 78 -7.83 3.76 -13.31
CA THR A 78 -9.16 4.22 -13.77
C THR A 78 -9.41 5.67 -13.38
N VAL A 79 -9.07 6.07 -12.15
CA VAL A 79 -9.21 7.46 -11.70
C VAL A 79 -8.24 8.39 -12.44
N ILE A 80 -6.99 7.96 -12.67
CA ILE A 80 -6.02 8.71 -13.49
C ILE A 80 -6.58 8.95 -14.89
N ALA A 81 -7.09 7.90 -15.55
CA ALA A 81 -7.67 8.00 -16.89
C ALA A 81 -8.86 8.94 -16.93
N THR A 82 -9.71 8.94 -15.90
CA THR A 82 -10.84 9.84 -15.76
C THR A 82 -10.38 11.30 -15.58
N CYS A 83 -9.38 11.55 -14.74
CA CYS A 83 -8.75 12.87 -14.58
C CYS A 83 -8.22 13.39 -15.92
N ASP A 84 -7.51 12.53 -16.67
CA ASP A 84 -6.89 12.89 -17.95
C ASP A 84 -7.94 13.09 -19.07
N PHE A 85 -9.02 12.33 -19.05
CA PHE A 85 -10.17 12.55 -19.92
C PHE A 85 -10.80 13.94 -19.68
N VAL A 86 -11.07 14.30 -18.43
CA VAL A 86 -11.65 15.62 -18.10
C VAL A 86 -10.66 16.74 -18.43
N LYS A 87 -9.36 16.55 -18.16
CA LYS A 87 -8.30 17.47 -18.56
C LYS A 87 -8.34 17.77 -20.06
N ALA A 88 -8.38 16.72 -20.88
CA ALA A 88 -8.43 16.85 -22.34
C ALA A 88 -9.70 17.57 -22.81
N LYS A 89 -10.86 17.21 -22.26
CA LYS A 89 -12.16 17.82 -22.55
C LYS A 89 -12.18 19.32 -22.24
N LYS A 90 -11.60 19.71 -21.11
CA LYS A 90 -11.49 21.11 -20.67
C LYS A 90 -10.32 21.86 -21.31
N ARG A 91 -9.42 21.17 -22.00
CA ARG A 91 -8.15 21.71 -22.51
C ARG A 91 -7.31 22.36 -21.40
N ALA A 92 -7.39 21.80 -20.18
CA ALA A 92 -6.67 22.30 -19.01
C ALA A 92 -5.17 21.99 -19.11
N LYS A 93 -4.34 22.86 -18.51
CA LYS A 93 -2.88 22.68 -18.47
C LYS A 93 -2.44 21.86 -17.27
N LYS A 94 -3.07 22.07 -16.10
CA LYS A 94 -2.72 21.36 -14.87
C LYS A 94 -3.19 19.91 -14.90
N ASN A 95 -2.51 19.05 -14.15
CA ASN A 95 -2.99 17.72 -13.82
C ASN A 95 -3.79 17.77 -12.51
N ILE A 96 -4.78 16.92 -12.36
CA ILE A 96 -5.32 16.55 -11.05
C ILE A 96 -4.54 15.35 -10.57
N ASN A 97 -3.93 15.44 -9.40
CA ASN A 97 -3.25 14.33 -8.75
C ASN A 97 -4.23 13.55 -7.85
N LEU A 98 -3.77 12.46 -7.27
CA LEU A 98 -4.57 11.60 -6.42
C LEU A 98 -4.13 11.71 -4.97
N SER A 99 -5.11 11.79 -4.06
CA SER A 99 -4.96 11.57 -2.63
C SER A 99 -5.60 10.23 -2.29
N PHE A 100 -4.77 9.20 -2.10
CA PHE A 100 -5.26 7.94 -1.56
C PHE A 100 -5.29 8.06 -0.04
N ASP A 101 -6.28 8.79 0.47
CA ASP A 101 -6.28 9.32 1.83
C ASP A 101 -6.93 8.41 2.87
N GLU A 102 -7.51 7.28 2.43
CA GLU A 102 -7.86 6.15 3.31
C GLU A 102 -7.59 4.82 2.61
N TRP A 103 -6.76 3.96 3.24
CA TRP A 103 -6.55 2.60 2.78
C TRP A 103 -6.01 1.72 3.90
N ASN A 104 -6.44 0.48 3.95
CA ASN A 104 -5.91 -0.57 4.84
C ASN A 104 -6.56 -1.93 4.52
N VAL A 105 -6.20 -2.94 5.30
CA VAL A 105 -7.00 -4.12 5.55
C VAL A 105 -7.99 -3.81 6.69
N TRP A 106 -9.25 -4.24 6.55
CA TRP A 106 -10.25 -4.04 7.60
C TRP A 106 -11.38 -5.06 7.50
N PHE A 107 -11.41 -6.04 8.39
CA PHE A 107 -12.49 -7.05 8.48
C PHE A 107 -12.44 -7.91 9.76
N HIS A 108 -11.34 -7.93 10.49
CA HIS A 108 -11.14 -8.86 11.60
C HIS A 108 -12.09 -8.59 12.79
N ALA A 109 -12.37 -7.31 13.06
CA ALA A 109 -13.23 -6.90 14.16
C ALA A 109 -14.73 -6.91 13.82
N ASP A 110 -15.14 -7.14 12.57
CA ASP A 110 -16.55 -7.02 12.11
C ASP A 110 -17.55 -7.73 13.03
N ALA A 111 -17.27 -8.97 13.43
CA ALA A 111 -18.18 -9.75 14.25
C ALA A 111 -18.23 -9.27 15.71
N SER A 112 -17.09 -8.93 16.30
CA SER A 112 -16.99 -8.42 17.68
C SER A 112 -17.61 -7.03 17.80
N ASP A 113 -17.43 -6.19 16.80
CA ASP A 113 -17.99 -4.86 16.73
C ASP A 113 -19.53 -4.92 16.63
N ALA A 114 -20.04 -5.79 15.75
CA ALA A 114 -21.49 -6.01 15.63
C ALA A 114 -22.11 -6.51 16.94
N ASP A 115 -21.44 -7.43 17.67
CA ASP A 115 -21.89 -7.90 18.99
C ASP A 115 -21.88 -6.75 20.01
N THR A 116 -20.82 -5.97 20.05
CA THR A 116 -20.68 -4.84 20.96
C THR A 116 -21.76 -3.80 20.74
N MET A 117 -22.00 -3.40 19.49
CA MET A 117 -23.04 -2.42 19.16
C MET A 117 -24.45 -2.93 19.47
N LYS A 118 -24.70 -4.23 19.26
CA LYS A 118 -26.02 -4.84 19.51
C LYS A 118 -26.32 -5.07 20.99
N ASN A 119 -25.35 -5.65 21.73
CA ASN A 119 -25.57 -6.16 23.06
C ASN A 119 -25.08 -5.22 24.17
N ARG A 120 -24.20 -4.30 23.86
CA ARG A 120 -23.59 -3.34 24.79
C ARG A 120 -23.52 -1.93 24.19
N PRO A 121 -24.65 -1.38 23.68
CA PRO A 121 -24.68 -0.04 23.09
C PRO A 121 -24.39 1.04 24.14
N TRP A 122 -23.92 2.19 23.67
CA TRP A 122 -23.73 3.39 24.50
C TRP A 122 -22.63 3.29 25.57
N GLN A 123 -21.63 2.45 25.36
CA GLN A 123 -20.45 2.43 26.22
C GLN A 123 -19.59 3.69 25.99
N ILE A 124 -18.85 4.09 27.01
CA ILE A 124 -17.84 5.15 26.88
C ILE A 124 -16.57 4.51 26.30
N ALA A 125 -16.11 5.02 25.13
CA ALA A 125 -14.91 4.58 24.43
C ALA A 125 -14.80 3.03 24.31
N PRO A 126 -15.80 2.35 23.70
CA PRO A 126 -15.72 0.91 23.51
C PRO A 126 -14.56 0.55 22.57
N HIS A 127 -14.01 -0.65 22.75
CA HIS A 127 -13.00 -1.21 21.83
C HIS A 127 -13.70 -1.62 20.53
N LEU A 128 -13.78 -0.69 19.57
CA LEU A 128 -14.34 -0.89 18.24
C LEU A 128 -13.26 -0.63 17.18
N LEU A 129 -13.34 -1.36 16.06
CA LEU A 129 -12.41 -1.25 14.96
C LEU A 129 -10.96 -1.58 15.36
N GLU A 130 -10.77 -2.39 16.37
CA GLU A 130 -9.46 -2.83 16.84
C GLU A 130 -9.10 -4.17 16.18
N ASP A 131 -8.81 -4.12 14.87
CA ASP A 131 -8.41 -5.30 14.09
C ASP A 131 -7.07 -5.86 14.61
N HIS A 132 -6.99 -7.19 14.67
CA HIS A 132 -5.76 -7.91 14.99
C HIS A 132 -5.17 -8.48 13.70
N TYR A 133 -4.14 -7.81 13.19
CA TYR A 133 -3.53 -8.14 11.91
C TYR A 133 -2.61 -9.35 12.00
N ASP A 134 -2.84 -10.31 11.11
CA ASP A 134 -1.99 -11.47 10.95
C ASP A 134 -0.89 -11.26 9.88
N PHE A 135 -0.14 -12.32 9.57
CA PHE A 135 0.98 -12.20 8.65
C PHE A 135 0.53 -12.02 7.20
N GLU A 136 -0.59 -12.59 6.78
CA GLU A 136 -1.08 -12.38 5.40
C GLU A 136 -1.49 -10.92 5.16
N ASP A 137 -2.01 -10.24 6.20
CA ASP A 137 -2.33 -8.81 6.12
C ASP A 137 -1.08 -7.97 5.86
N ALA A 138 0.04 -8.33 6.52
CA ALA A 138 1.31 -7.64 6.30
C ALA A 138 1.80 -7.79 4.85
N LEU A 139 1.60 -8.95 4.24
CA LEU A 139 1.96 -9.16 2.83
C LEU A 139 1.09 -8.30 1.90
N LEU A 140 -0.23 -8.26 2.14
CA LEU A 140 -1.12 -7.41 1.33
C LEU A 140 -0.80 -5.92 1.52
N VAL A 141 -0.55 -5.46 2.76
CA VAL A 141 -0.12 -4.07 3.01
C VAL A 141 1.19 -3.76 2.28
N GLY A 142 2.14 -4.70 2.24
CA GLY A 142 3.36 -4.58 1.45
C GLY A 142 3.09 -4.43 -0.04
N LEU A 143 2.18 -5.23 -0.60
CA LEU A 143 1.74 -5.16 -2.00
C LEU A 143 1.04 -3.83 -2.32
N MET A 144 0.15 -3.36 -1.43
CA MET A 144 -0.49 -2.05 -1.56
C MET A 144 0.52 -0.90 -1.56
N LEU A 145 1.53 -0.95 -0.68
CA LEU A 145 2.61 0.04 -0.65
C LEU A 145 3.43 0.05 -1.94
N ILE A 146 3.76 -1.14 -2.50
CA ILE A 146 4.42 -1.24 -3.81
C ILE A 146 3.53 -0.59 -4.89
N THR A 147 2.24 -0.87 -4.91
CA THR A 147 1.29 -0.28 -5.87
C THR A 147 1.26 1.24 -5.76
N LEU A 148 1.15 1.79 -4.55
CA LEU A 148 1.16 3.23 -4.32
C LEU A 148 2.47 3.89 -4.78
N MET A 149 3.62 3.25 -4.53
CA MET A 149 4.92 3.74 -5.00
C MET A 149 5.05 3.67 -6.53
N LYS A 150 4.50 2.64 -7.19
CA LYS A 150 4.47 2.54 -8.66
C LYS A 150 3.76 3.72 -9.31
N HIS A 151 2.73 4.26 -8.64
CA HIS A 151 1.93 5.39 -9.11
C HIS A 151 2.32 6.74 -8.50
N SER A 152 3.51 6.87 -7.90
CA SER A 152 3.96 8.10 -7.23
C SER A 152 4.08 9.33 -8.13
N ASP A 153 4.05 9.15 -9.45
CA ASP A 153 3.91 10.23 -10.42
C ASP A 153 2.57 10.97 -10.30
N ARG A 154 1.50 10.27 -9.91
CA ARG A 154 0.14 10.81 -9.78
C ARG A 154 -0.43 10.71 -8.37
N VAL A 155 -0.14 9.65 -7.61
CA VAL A 155 -0.51 9.51 -6.19
C VAL A 155 0.48 10.32 -5.35
N LYS A 156 0.05 11.47 -4.84
CA LYS A 156 0.91 12.37 -4.07
C LYS A 156 0.71 12.29 -2.56
N MET A 157 -0.40 11.73 -2.15
CA MET A 157 -0.72 11.43 -0.76
C MET A 157 -1.22 10.00 -0.65
N ALA A 158 -0.75 9.27 0.37
CA ALA A 158 -1.18 7.91 0.68
C ALA A 158 -1.22 7.77 2.21
N CYS A 159 -2.43 7.84 2.78
CA CYS A 159 -2.62 7.86 4.23
C CYS A 159 -3.25 6.56 4.69
N MET A 160 -2.47 5.74 5.41
CA MET A 160 -3.03 4.55 6.05
C MET A 160 -4.02 4.95 7.14
N ALA A 161 -5.17 4.35 7.16
CA ALA A 161 -6.18 4.53 8.18
C ALA A 161 -6.21 3.30 9.11
N GLN A 162 -5.83 3.45 10.39
CA GLN A 162 -5.26 4.60 11.04
C GLN A 162 -3.88 4.25 11.62
N LEU A 163 -3.39 4.99 12.62
CA LEU A 163 -2.02 4.77 13.11
C LEU A 163 -1.96 4.01 14.44
N VAL A 164 -2.91 4.30 15.37
CA VAL A 164 -2.89 3.73 16.73
C VAL A 164 -4.29 3.21 17.09
N ASN A 165 -4.36 1.99 17.58
CA ASN A 165 -5.51 1.22 18.07
C ASN A 165 -6.58 0.92 17.02
N VAL A 166 -7.16 1.93 16.38
CA VAL A 166 -8.28 1.77 15.44
C VAL A 166 -7.73 1.38 14.05
N ILE A 167 -8.02 0.14 13.61
CA ILE A 167 -7.51 -0.46 12.35
C ILE A 167 -6.02 -0.11 12.10
N ALA A 168 -5.18 -0.35 13.09
CA ALA A 168 -3.89 0.34 13.20
C ALA A 168 -2.67 -0.60 13.26
N PRO A 169 -1.51 -0.17 12.73
CA PRO A 169 -0.26 -0.91 12.86
C PRO A 169 0.31 -0.91 14.29
N ILE A 170 -0.13 -0.03 15.17
CA ILE A 170 0.33 0.08 16.55
C ILE A 170 -0.85 -0.05 17.50
N MET A 171 -0.72 -0.95 18.47
CA MET A 171 -1.71 -1.14 19.53
C MET A 171 -1.15 -0.68 20.87
N THR A 172 -2.04 -0.19 21.73
CA THR A 172 -1.70 0.23 23.10
C THR A 172 -2.80 -0.21 24.06
N GLU A 173 -2.43 -0.43 25.31
CA GLU A 173 -3.37 -0.66 26.43
C GLU A 173 -3.33 0.52 27.40
N GLU A 174 -4.45 0.79 28.05
CA GLU A 174 -4.52 1.85 29.07
C GLU A 174 -3.59 1.52 30.24
N ASN A 175 -2.62 2.40 30.51
CA ASN A 175 -1.54 2.20 31.48
C ASN A 175 -0.72 0.92 31.29
N GLY A 176 -0.76 0.34 30.09
CA GLY A 176 -0.13 -0.92 29.70
C GLY A 176 0.93 -0.75 28.62
N PRO A 177 1.29 -1.86 27.97
CA PRO A 177 2.28 -1.88 26.89
C PRO A 177 1.76 -1.23 25.59
N ALA A 178 2.71 -0.96 24.68
CA ALA A 178 2.44 -0.71 23.28
C ALA A 178 3.20 -1.74 22.45
N TRP A 179 2.61 -2.21 21.36
CA TRP A 179 3.27 -3.16 20.46
C TRP A 179 2.96 -2.87 18.99
N CYS A 180 3.82 -3.38 18.12
CA CYS A 180 3.67 -3.27 16.67
C CYS A 180 2.97 -4.52 16.12
N GLN A 181 1.86 -4.34 15.42
CA GLN A 181 1.21 -5.40 14.67
C GLN A 181 2.03 -5.77 13.41
N THR A 182 1.65 -6.82 12.72
CA THR A 182 2.40 -7.34 11.56
C THR A 182 2.49 -6.33 10.42
N ILE A 183 1.42 -5.58 10.14
CA ILE A 183 1.35 -4.54 9.09
C ILE A 183 2.25 -3.34 9.35
N TYR A 184 2.75 -3.16 10.58
CA TYR A 184 3.68 -2.10 10.93
C TYR A 184 4.99 -2.17 10.13
N TYR A 185 5.50 -3.38 9.88
CA TYR A 185 6.84 -3.54 9.30
C TYR A 185 6.92 -3.13 7.83
N PRO A 186 6.00 -3.52 6.92
CA PRO A 186 6.01 -2.99 5.57
C PRO A 186 5.89 -1.47 5.53
N LEU A 187 5.01 -0.88 6.37
CA LEU A 187 4.84 0.58 6.49
C LEU A 187 6.13 1.26 6.98
N LEU A 188 6.78 0.71 8.03
CA LEU A 188 8.06 1.19 8.54
C LEU A 188 9.12 1.20 7.44
N HIS A 189 9.26 0.08 6.71
CA HIS A 189 10.27 -0.05 5.68
C HIS A 189 10.02 0.91 4.51
N ALA A 190 8.79 1.03 4.03
CA ALA A 190 8.43 1.98 2.98
C ALA A 190 8.68 3.43 3.42
N SER A 191 8.29 3.80 4.64
CA SER A 191 8.53 5.14 5.19
C SER A 191 10.02 5.46 5.32
N LYS A 192 10.84 4.47 5.68
CA LYS A 192 12.26 4.64 5.98
C LYS A 192 13.15 4.61 4.74
N TYR A 193 12.83 3.72 3.80
CA TYR A 193 13.66 3.41 2.64
C TYR A 193 13.02 3.74 1.28
N GLY A 194 11.71 4.05 1.25
CA GLY A 194 10.99 4.43 0.04
C GLY A 194 11.08 5.93 -0.31
N ARG A 195 12.14 6.62 0.12
CA ARG A 195 12.35 8.06 -0.13
C ARG A 195 13.34 8.25 -1.26
N GLY A 196 12.96 9.01 -2.28
CA GLY A 196 13.77 9.28 -3.46
C GLY A 196 12.96 9.21 -4.74
N ILE A 197 13.55 8.71 -5.80
CA ILE A 197 12.94 8.58 -7.11
C ILE A 197 12.44 7.14 -7.28
N ALA A 198 11.13 6.96 -7.42
CA ALA A 198 10.57 5.67 -7.78
C ALA A 198 11.00 5.28 -9.19
N LEU A 199 11.62 4.13 -9.31
CA LEU A 199 12.06 3.58 -10.59
C LEU A 199 10.97 2.67 -11.14
N GLN A 200 10.91 2.54 -12.44
CA GLN A 200 9.99 1.61 -13.10
C GLN A 200 10.77 0.37 -13.58
N PRO A 201 10.92 -0.67 -12.77
CA PRO A 201 11.64 -1.87 -13.17
C PRO A 201 10.85 -2.61 -14.25
N VAL A 202 11.58 -3.23 -15.17
CA VAL A 202 11.00 -4.23 -16.06
C VAL A 202 11.03 -5.57 -15.33
N LEU A 203 9.88 -5.95 -14.78
CA LEU A 203 9.72 -7.19 -14.03
C LEU A 203 9.11 -8.29 -14.91
N THR A 204 9.75 -9.46 -14.92
CA THR A 204 9.18 -10.69 -15.48
C THR A 204 9.01 -11.69 -14.34
N SER A 205 7.82 -12.21 -14.16
CA SER A 205 7.48 -13.16 -13.12
C SER A 205 6.59 -14.28 -13.68
N THR A 206 6.62 -15.43 -13.05
CA THR A 206 5.56 -16.43 -13.18
C THR A 206 4.23 -15.85 -12.72
N LYS A 207 3.13 -16.45 -13.16
CA LYS A 207 1.78 -15.96 -12.91
C LYS A 207 0.87 -17.10 -12.53
N HIS A 208 -0.19 -16.77 -11.80
CA HIS A 208 -1.29 -17.68 -11.48
C HIS A 208 -2.63 -16.96 -11.61
N ASP A 209 -3.70 -17.73 -11.65
CA ASP A 209 -5.07 -17.21 -11.58
C ASP A 209 -5.63 -17.46 -10.18
N THR A 210 -6.50 -16.56 -9.74
CA THR A 210 -7.29 -16.68 -8.52
C THR A 210 -8.78 -16.68 -8.86
N ILE A 211 -9.65 -16.68 -7.87
CA ILE A 211 -11.10 -16.68 -8.13
C ILE A 211 -11.57 -15.40 -8.81
N ASP A 212 -10.98 -14.25 -8.46
CA ASP A 212 -11.40 -12.94 -8.98
C ASP A 212 -10.39 -12.31 -9.95
N PHE A 213 -9.17 -12.81 -10.04
CA PHE A 213 -8.10 -12.21 -10.83
C PHE A 213 -7.42 -13.23 -11.74
N THR A 214 -7.01 -12.76 -12.91
CA THR A 214 -6.23 -13.55 -13.89
C THR A 214 -4.86 -12.94 -14.10
N ASP A 215 -3.89 -13.75 -14.49
CA ASP A 215 -2.52 -13.31 -14.77
C ASP A 215 -1.80 -12.61 -13.58
N VAL A 216 -2.17 -12.98 -12.34
CA VAL A 216 -1.56 -12.44 -11.10
C VAL A 216 -0.08 -12.82 -11.05
N THR A 217 0.83 -11.85 -10.97
CA THR A 217 2.28 -12.12 -10.89
C THR A 217 2.65 -12.72 -9.54
N ASP A 218 3.52 -13.74 -9.50
CA ASP A 218 3.97 -14.34 -8.23
C ASP A 218 4.89 -13.38 -7.44
N VAL A 219 5.64 -12.54 -8.14
CA VAL A 219 6.46 -11.49 -7.53
C VAL A 219 5.97 -10.12 -7.95
N GLU A 220 5.75 -9.25 -6.98
CA GLU A 220 5.56 -7.81 -7.17
C GLU A 220 6.76 -7.05 -6.61
N SER A 221 7.20 -6.01 -7.33
CA SER A 221 8.40 -5.26 -6.93
C SER A 221 8.37 -3.81 -7.40
N ILE A 222 9.04 -2.96 -6.62
CA ILE A 222 9.37 -1.58 -6.96
C ILE A 222 10.79 -1.28 -6.48
N ALA A 223 11.52 -0.44 -7.19
CA ALA A 223 12.81 0.07 -6.74
C ALA A 223 12.73 1.58 -6.53
N VAL A 224 13.47 2.08 -5.54
CA VAL A 224 13.59 3.51 -5.23
C VAL A 224 15.06 3.87 -5.18
N TRP A 225 15.43 4.91 -5.91
CA TRP A 225 16.77 5.47 -5.87
C TRP A 225 16.79 6.75 -5.04
N ASN A 226 17.58 6.73 -3.98
CA ASN A 226 17.86 7.89 -3.18
C ASN A 226 19.23 8.46 -3.60
N ASP A 227 19.22 9.53 -4.37
CA ASP A 227 20.42 10.17 -4.90
C ASP A 227 21.22 10.92 -3.83
N GLU A 228 20.58 11.41 -2.77
CA GLU A 228 21.26 12.07 -1.65
C GLU A 228 22.10 11.08 -0.81
N LYS A 229 21.68 9.81 -0.76
CA LYS A 229 22.35 8.76 0.03
C LYS A 229 23.16 7.80 -0.84
N ASP A 230 23.16 7.95 -2.16
CA ASP A 230 23.71 6.95 -3.09
C ASP A 230 23.17 5.52 -2.77
N GLU A 231 21.85 5.39 -2.60
CA GLU A 231 21.19 4.14 -2.19
C GLU A 231 20.11 3.75 -3.20
N VAL A 232 20.07 2.46 -3.56
CA VAL A 232 18.95 1.85 -4.27
C VAL A 232 18.29 0.85 -3.34
N THR A 233 17.01 1.03 -3.07
CA THR A 233 16.19 0.08 -2.29
C THR A 233 15.19 -0.62 -3.20
N VAL A 234 15.18 -1.94 -3.17
CA VAL A 234 14.19 -2.77 -3.86
C VAL A 234 13.24 -3.36 -2.82
N PHE A 235 11.96 -3.10 -2.99
CA PHE A 235 10.88 -3.74 -2.24
C PHE A 235 10.29 -4.84 -3.12
N ALA A 236 10.12 -6.03 -2.56
CA ALA A 236 9.53 -7.15 -3.29
C ALA A 236 8.66 -8.00 -2.37
N VAL A 237 7.53 -8.47 -2.89
CA VAL A 237 6.72 -9.51 -2.27
C VAL A 237 6.73 -10.72 -3.17
N ASN A 238 7.13 -11.88 -2.63
CA ASN A 238 6.80 -13.16 -3.21
C ASN A 238 5.45 -13.58 -2.63
N ARG A 239 4.39 -13.58 -3.46
CA ARG A 239 3.02 -13.97 -3.05
C ARG A 239 2.65 -15.40 -3.46
N SER A 240 3.62 -16.16 -4.03
CA SER A 240 3.43 -17.60 -4.25
C SER A 240 3.23 -18.31 -2.91
N LEU A 241 2.20 -19.14 -2.82
CA LEU A 241 1.92 -19.96 -1.64
C LEU A 241 2.77 -21.24 -1.59
N THR A 242 3.44 -21.58 -2.69
CA THR A 242 4.12 -22.87 -2.88
C THR A 242 5.63 -22.72 -3.10
N ASP A 243 6.06 -21.69 -3.82
CA ASP A 243 7.39 -21.66 -4.41
C ASP A 243 8.26 -20.51 -3.88
N ASP A 244 9.47 -20.85 -3.48
CA ASP A 244 10.56 -19.88 -3.34
C ASP A 244 10.98 -19.41 -4.74
N ILE A 245 11.23 -18.12 -4.90
CA ILE A 245 11.55 -17.53 -6.20
C ILE A 245 12.90 -16.82 -6.12
N VAL A 246 13.76 -17.06 -7.09
CA VAL A 246 15.01 -16.29 -7.24
C VAL A 246 14.71 -15.04 -8.06
N LEU A 247 14.90 -13.87 -7.45
CA LEU A 247 14.80 -12.58 -8.11
C LEU A 247 16.18 -12.16 -8.63
N ASP A 248 16.31 -12.12 -9.96
CA ASP A 248 17.49 -11.56 -10.61
C ASP A 248 17.40 -10.03 -10.67
N LEU A 249 18.40 -9.34 -10.13
CA LEU A 249 18.44 -7.89 -10.03
C LEU A 249 19.58 -7.33 -10.88
N ASP A 250 19.24 -6.56 -11.91
CA ASP A 250 20.21 -5.87 -12.77
C ASP A 250 20.41 -4.42 -12.34
N LEU A 251 21.50 -4.15 -11.64
CA LEU A 251 21.88 -2.82 -11.17
C LEU A 251 23.02 -2.18 -11.99
N ARG A 252 23.37 -2.73 -13.16
CA ARG A 252 24.51 -2.27 -13.96
C ARG A 252 24.45 -0.79 -14.34
N SER A 253 23.26 -0.25 -14.52
CA SER A 253 23.06 1.18 -14.83
C SER A 253 23.41 2.12 -13.67
N PHE A 254 23.54 1.61 -12.45
CA PHE A 254 23.88 2.37 -11.25
C PHE A 254 25.38 2.32 -10.91
N GLY A 255 26.16 1.46 -11.56
CA GLY A 255 27.61 1.29 -11.33
C GLY A 255 27.89 0.33 -10.15
N ASP A 256 28.90 0.65 -9.32
CA ASP A 256 29.40 -0.25 -8.29
C ASP A 256 28.60 -0.17 -6.98
N TYR A 257 27.33 -0.52 -7.03
CA TYR A 257 26.52 -0.70 -5.82
C TYR A 257 26.73 -2.08 -5.22
N ARG A 258 26.74 -2.15 -3.89
CA ARG A 258 26.86 -3.42 -3.13
C ARG A 258 25.64 -3.61 -2.23
N LEU A 259 25.25 -4.85 -2.02
CA LEU A 259 24.22 -5.19 -1.06
C LEU A 259 24.69 -4.79 0.34
N ALA A 260 23.91 -3.96 1.01
CA ALA A 260 24.09 -3.60 2.41
C ALA A 260 23.22 -4.48 3.32
N GLU A 261 21.96 -4.67 2.94
CA GLU A 261 20.97 -5.42 3.72
C GLU A 261 19.98 -6.16 2.83
N HIS A 262 19.61 -7.36 3.20
CA HIS A 262 18.39 -8.03 2.74
C HIS A 262 17.52 -8.31 3.98
N ILE A 263 16.48 -7.52 4.16
CA ILE A 263 15.52 -7.62 5.26
C ILE A 263 14.35 -8.45 4.77
N VAL A 264 13.99 -9.50 5.51
CA VAL A 264 12.90 -10.41 5.17
C VAL A 264 11.90 -10.46 6.30
N LEU A 265 10.61 -10.30 5.98
CA LEU A 265 9.49 -10.60 6.87
C LEU A 265 8.81 -11.85 6.31
N GLU A 266 8.88 -12.93 7.07
CA GLU A 266 8.34 -14.25 6.72
C GLU A 266 7.83 -14.98 7.96
N ASN A 267 6.81 -15.82 7.80
CA ASN A 267 6.34 -16.73 8.83
C ASN A 267 5.69 -17.96 8.16
N PRO A 268 5.92 -19.20 8.65
CA PRO A 268 5.27 -20.39 8.11
C PRO A 268 3.75 -20.42 8.39
N ASP A 269 3.31 -19.70 9.42
CA ASP A 269 1.89 -19.54 9.77
C ASP A 269 1.39 -18.17 9.27
N MET A 270 0.55 -18.21 8.24
CA MET A 270 -0.06 -17.01 7.65
C MET A 270 -0.99 -16.27 8.63
N LYS A 271 -1.47 -16.97 9.67
CA LYS A 271 -2.36 -16.40 10.70
C LYS A 271 -1.62 -15.99 11.97
N ALA A 272 -0.29 -16.00 11.94
CA ALA A 272 0.52 -15.51 13.06
C ALA A 272 0.30 -14.01 13.30
N VAL A 273 0.04 -13.65 14.56
CA VAL A 273 -0.18 -12.27 15.02
C VAL A 273 0.90 -11.83 16.00
N ASN A 274 1.07 -10.52 16.12
CA ASN A 274 1.85 -9.93 17.20
C ASN A 274 0.92 -9.40 18.29
N THR A 275 1.26 -9.69 19.54
CA THR A 275 0.53 -9.25 20.75
C THR A 275 1.43 -8.47 21.68
N ALA A 276 0.88 -7.96 22.77
CA ALA A 276 1.62 -7.31 23.84
C ALA A 276 2.69 -8.22 24.44
N GLU A 277 2.43 -9.54 24.53
CA GLU A 277 3.29 -10.53 25.18
C GLU A 277 4.28 -11.19 24.21
N HIS A 278 3.93 -11.22 22.91
CA HIS A 278 4.71 -11.99 21.92
C HIS A 278 4.68 -11.37 20.53
N SER A 279 5.87 -11.20 19.96
CA SER A 279 6.05 -10.76 18.58
C SER A 279 6.47 -11.96 17.71
N ALA A 280 5.47 -12.69 17.18
CA ALA A 280 5.69 -13.88 16.35
C ALA A 280 6.22 -13.55 14.95
N VAL A 281 5.88 -12.37 14.42
CA VAL A 281 6.23 -11.91 13.08
C VAL A 281 7.10 -10.66 13.20
N THR A 282 8.39 -10.81 12.93
CA THR A 282 9.36 -9.71 12.96
C THR A 282 10.34 -9.82 11.79
N PRO A 283 10.78 -8.70 11.19
CA PRO A 283 11.76 -8.75 10.12
C PRO A 283 13.12 -9.23 10.60
N LYS A 284 13.80 -9.99 9.73
CA LYS A 284 15.15 -10.51 9.99
C LYS A 284 16.09 -10.14 8.86
N LEU A 285 17.38 -10.03 9.15
CA LEU A 285 18.43 -9.84 8.16
C LEU A 285 18.87 -11.19 7.59
N HIS A 286 18.82 -11.31 6.27
CA HIS A 286 19.20 -12.50 5.51
C HIS A 286 20.09 -12.14 4.30
N THR A 287 21.16 -11.38 4.53
CA THR A 287 22.12 -11.02 3.47
C THR A 287 22.73 -12.22 2.76
N ASP A 288 22.80 -13.37 3.46
CA ASP A 288 23.20 -14.67 2.95
C ASP A 288 22.27 -15.25 1.88
N ARG A 289 21.03 -14.73 1.76
CA ARG A 289 20.07 -15.11 0.71
C ARG A 289 20.22 -14.31 -0.59
N THR A 290 21.18 -13.40 -0.66
CA THR A 290 21.45 -12.61 -1.87
C THR A 290 22.91 -12.74 -2.27
N GLU A 291 23.14 -13.29 -3.46
CA GLU A 291 24.47 -13.52 -4.01
C GLU A 291 24.75 -12.55 -5.16
N LYS A 292 26.01 -12.13 -5.30
CA LYS A 292 26.49 -11.38 -6.45
C LYS A 292 26.96 -12.35 -7.52
N ASP A 293 26.36 -12.29 -8.70
CA ASP A 293 26.75 -13.08 -9.88
C ASP A 293 27.22 -12.12 -10.98
N GLY A 294 28.52 -11.92 -11.06
CA GLY A 294 29.10 -10.91 -11.95
C GLY A 294 28.63 -9.50 -11.60
N ASN A 295 27.87 -8.89 -12.49
CA ASN A 295 27.25 -7.56 -12.31
C ASN A 295 25.75 -7.62 -11.95
N LEU A 296 25.26 -8.80 -11.67
CA LEU A 296 23.87 -9.05 -11.26
C LEU A 296 23.84 -9.48 -9.79
N TYR A 297 22.68 -9.36 -9.19
CA TYR A 297 22.40 -9.96 -7.88
C TYR A 297 21.26 -10.96 -8.01
N LYS A 298 21.37 -12.08 -7.30
CA LYS A 298 20.34 -13.12 -7.20
C LYS A 298 19.86 -13.18 -5.77
N ALA A 299 18.62 -12.78 -5.53
CA ALA A 299 18.00 -12.82 -4.22
C ALA A 299 16.99 -13.96 -4.14
N ASN A 300 17.17 -14.86 -3.19
CA ASN A 300 16.19 -15.89 -2.90
C ASN A 300 15.08 -15.32 -2.04
N LEU A 301 13.89 -15.16 -2.61
CA LEU A 301 12.67 -14.75 -1.94
C LEU A 301 11.89 -15.99 -1.55
N THR A 302 11.83 -16.29 -0.27
CA THR A 302 11.00 -17.40 0.23
C THR A 302 9.53 -17.16 -0.14
N LYS A 303 8.77 -18.21 -0.33
CA LYS A 303 7.33 -18.12 -0.55
C LYS A 303 6.67 -17.27 0.54
N THR A 304 5.62 -16.56 0.19
CA THR A 304 4.90 -15.71 1.14
C THR A 304 5.82 -14.83 1.99
N SER A 305 6.60 -13.95 1.34
CA SER A 305 7.54 -13.07 2.04
C SER A 305 7.52 -11.63 1.53
N TRP A 306 7.71 -10.69 2.46
CA TRP A 306 8.05 -9.31 2.17
C TRP A 306 9.56 -9.12 2.28
N ASN A 307 10.16 -8.53 1.27
CA ASN A 307 11.61 -8.37 1.15
C ASN A 307 12.00 -6.92 0.90
N VAL A 308 13.06 -6.47 1.55
CA VAL A 308 13.69 -5.16 1.32
C VAL A 308 15.17 -5.39 1.10
N LEU A 309 15.63 -5.10 -0.13
CA LEU A 309 17.02 -5.22 -0.50
C LEU A 309 17.61 -3.81 -0.65
N ARG A 310 18.62 -3.50 0.14
CA ARG A 310 19.28 -2.19 0.12
C ARG A 310 20.67 -2.30 -0.47
N PHE A 311 20.90 -1.52 -1.48
CA PHE A 311 22.18 -1.44 -2.17
C PHE A 311 22.76 -0.04 -1.98
N VAL A 312 24.00 0.02 -1.57
CA VAL A 312 24.75 1.26 -1.34
C VAL A 312 26.01 1.27 -2.19
N LYS A 313 26.48 2.46 -2.49
CA LYS A 313 27.70 2.68 -3.26
C LYS A 313 28.97 2.36 -2.49
#